data_179636d9950f0addf1e7bfa8b3b1fad2
#
_entry.id   179636d9950f0addf1e7bfa8b3b1fad2
#
_cell.length_a   1.000
_cell.length_b   1.000
_cell.length_c   1.000
_cell.angle_alpha   90.00
_cell.angle_beta   90.00
_cell.angle_gamma   90.00
#
_symmetry.space_group_name_H-M   'P 1'
#
loop_
_entity.id
_entity.type
_entity.pdbx_description
1 polymer ?
#
loop_
_entity_poly.entity_id
_entity_poly.type
_entity_poly.pdbx_seq_one_letter_code
_entity_poly.pdbx_strand_id
1 'polypeptide(L)'
;MATRPSCGRDNKKGVPCIASLIPFKIKLKSIQPDIIFGLIDNGILAVLAIFGGHFAGVAGAIIGGVVGNAITDGIAGIFEGYSAEKLRLQLEPEERTMLKSAVGKMAGCLLGAGIVLVIANFVSF
;
A
#
# COMPACT_ATOMS: atom_id res chain seq x y z
N MET A 1 -29.92 -10.00 -11.64
CA MET A 1 -30.03 -9.28 -10.34
C MET A 1 -29.37 -10.11 -9.27
N ALA A 2 -28.21 -9.69 -8.80
CA ALA A 2 -27.55 -10.36 -7.69
C ALA A 2 -28.26 -9.95 -6.41
N THR A 3 -28.97 -10.90 -5.77
CA THR A 3 -29.55 -10.71 -4.44
C THR A 3 -28.43 -10.49 -3.44
N ARG A 4 -28.40 -9.32 -2.81
CA ARG A 4 -27.52 -9.08 -1.67
C ARG A 4 -27.87 -10.10 -0.57
N PRO A 5 -26.92 -10.86 -0.04
CA PRO A 5 -27.19 -11.65 1.14
C PRO A 5 -27.62 -10.69 2.26
N SER A 6 -28.84 -10.85 2.74
CA SER A 6 -29.34 -10.09 3.87
C SER A 6 -28.55 -10.52 5.10
N CYS A 7 -27.60 -9.70 5.50
CA CYS A 7 -26.97 -9.85 6.80
C CYS A 7 -28.05 -9.55 7.86
N GLY A 8 -28.42 -10.57 8.64
CA GLY A 8 -29.53 -10.50 9.57
C GLY A 8 -29.43 -9.31 10.52
N ARG A 9 -30.57 -8.76 10.83
CA ARG A 9 -30.85 -7.54 11.60
C ARG A 9 -30.37 -7.55 13.07
N ASP A 10 -29.61 -8.58 13.47
CA ASP A 10 -29.25 -8.81 14.88
C ASP A 10 -27.77 -8.52 15.23
N ASN A 11 -27.07 -7.77 14.40
CA ASN A 11 -25.69 -7.42 14.73
C ASN A 11 -25.62 -6.19 15.65
N LYS A 12 -26.05 -6.37 16.90
CA LYS A 12 -25.92 -5.34 17.96
C LYS A 12 -24.49 -5.07 18.41
N LYS A 13 -23.48 -5.75 17.83
CA LYS A 13 -22.08 -5.65 18.26
C LYS A 13 -21.13 -4.96 17.26
N GLY A 14 -21.65 -4.29 16.25
CA GLY A 14 -20.81 -3.47 15.34
C GLY A 14 -19.74 -4.25 14.56
N VAL A 15 -19.80 -5.59 14.52
CA VAL A 15 -18.86 -6.40 13.75
C VAL A 15 -19.29 -6.39 12.29
N PRO A 16 -18.46 -5.92 11.35
CA PRO A 16 -18.83 -5.94 9.94
C PRO A 16 -19.03 -7.37 9.46
N CYS A 17 -20.10 -7.59 8.73
CA CYS A 17 -20.35 -8.87 8.07
C CYS A 17 -19.17 -9.19 7.13
N ILE A 18 -18.60 -10.39 7.24
CA ILE A 18 -17.48 -10.84 6.37
C ILE A 18 -17.86 -10.73 4.89
N ALA A 19 -19.13 -10.94 4.54
CA ALA A 19 -19.61 -10.76 3.18
C ALA A 19 -19.53 -9.31 2.67
N SER A 20 -19.55 -8.30 3.57
CA SER A 20 -19.36 -6.89 3.19
C SER A 20 -17.90 -6.49 3.03
N LEU A 21 -16.98 -7.34 3.49
CA LEU A 21 -15.54 -7.13 3.39
C LEU A 21 -14.95 -7.58 2.04
N ILE A 22 -15.72 -8.27 1.21
CA ILE A 22 -15.31 -8.73 -0.11
C ILE A 22 -16.01 -7.92 -1.20
N PRO A 23 -15.54 -6.73 -1.55
CA PRO A 23 -16.10 -6.01 -2.68
C PRO A 23 -15.55 -6.61 -3.97
N PHE A 24 -16.34 -7.40 -4.66
CA PHE A 24 -15.99 -8.04 -5.92
C PHE A 24 -15.78 -7.06 -7.11
N LYS A 25 -16.00 -5.76 -6.90
CA LYS A 25 -15.74 -4.72 -7.91
C LYS A 25 -14.73 -3.72 -7.37
N ILE A 26 -13.46 -4.02 -7.56
CA ILE A 26 -12.37 -3.06 -7.32
C ILE A 26 -12.37 -2.07 -8.49
N LYS A 27 -12.86 -0.85 -8.26
CA LYS A 27 -12.65 0.24 -9.22
C LYS A 27 -11.18 0.64 -9.16
N LEU A 28 -10.43 0.43 -10.23
CA LEU A 28 -9.00 0.74 -10.29
C LEU A 28 -8.70 2.18 -9.85
N LYS A 29 -9.56 3.14 -10.17
CA LYS A 29 -9.44 4.53 -9.73
C LYS A 29 -9.42 4.71 -8.21
N SER A 30 -10.11 3.85 -7.46
CA SER A 30 -10.19 3.95 -6.00
C SER A 30 -8.92 3.49 -5.29
N ILE A 31 -8.17 2.56 -5.89
CA ILE A 31 -6.94 2.00 -5.32
C ILE A 31 -5.66 2.56 -5.95
N GLN A 32 -5.79 3.37 -7.00
CA GLN A 32 -4.66 3.96 -7.71
C GLN A 32 -3.69 4.72 -6.80
N PRO A 33 -4.13 5.60 -5.88
CA PRO A 33 -3.21 6.28 -4.99
C PRO A 33 -2.47 5.32 -4.06
N ASP A 34 -3.11 4.26 -3.61
CA ASP A 34 -2.49 3.25 -2.75
C ASP A 34 -1.44 2.42 -3.50
N ILE A 35 -1.70 2.11 -4.78
CA ILE A 35 -0.73 1.42 -5.65
C ILE A 35 0.50 2.31 -5.90
N ILE A 36 0.29 3.57 -6.25
CA ILE A 36 1.38 4.52 -6.49
C ILE A 36 2.21 4.70 -5.23
N PHE A 37 1.56 4.83 -4.08
CA PHE A 37 2.24 4.96 -2.81
C PHE A 37 3.09 3.73 -2.50
N GLY A 38 2.53 2.52 -2.59
CA GLY A 38 3.27 1.29 -2.36
C GLY A 38 4.43 1.08 -3.35
N LEU A 39 4.26 1.51 -4.61
CA LEU A 39 5.29 1.44 -5.63
C LEU A 39 6.49 2.34 -5.30
N ILE A 40 6.24 3.56 -4.86
CA ILE A 40 7.29 4.51 -4.46
C ILE A 40 7.98 4.03 -3.19
N ASP A 41 7.22 3.63 -2.19
CA ASP A 41 7.70 3.16 -0.90
C ASP A 41 8.67 1.99 -1.06
N ASN A 42 8.22 0.91 -1.63
CA ASN A 42 9.07 -0.27 -1.83
C ASN A 42 10.12 -0.09 -2.93
N GLY A 43 9.89 0.77 -3.89
CA GLY A 43 10.90 1.14 -4.87
C GLY A 43 12.13 1.78 -4.19
N ILE A 44 11.92 2.78 -3.34
CA ILE A 44 12.99 3.44 -2.59
C ILE A 44 13.67 2.47 -1.62
N LEU A 45 12.89 1.68 -0.88
CA LEU A 45 13.40 0.65 0.03
C LEU A 45 14.32 -0.33 -0.72
N ALA A 46 13.89 -0.84 -1.85
CA ALA A 46 14.65 -1.81 -2.63
C ALA A 46 15.96 -1.21 -3.17
N VAL A 47 15.93 0.02 -3.67
CA VAL A 47 17.13 0.72 -4.14
C VAL A 47 18.15 0.86 -3.01
N LEU A 48 17.71 1.35 -1.83
CA LEU A 48 18.61 1.57 -0.69
C LEU A 48 19.11 0.25 -0.11
N ALA A 49 18.31 -0.81 -0.14
CA ALA A 49 18.74 -2.15 0.28
C ALA A 49 19.81 -2.71 -0.66
N ILE A 50 19.64 -2.59 -1.97
CA ILE A 50 20.63 -3.04 -2.96
C ILE A 50 21.93 -2.24 -2.80
N PHE A 51 21.81 -0.93 -2.66
CA PHE A 51 22.97 -0.05 -2.49
C PHE A 51 23.74 -0.37 -1.20
N GLY A 52 23.04 -0.48 -0.08
CA GLY A 52 23.62 -0.89 1.20
C GLY A 52 24.28 -2.27 1.13
N GLY A 53 23.63 -3.21 0.46
CA GLY A 53 24.14 -4.56 0.24
C GLY A 53 25.45 -4.60 -0.57
N HIS A 54 25.57 -3.69 -1.53
CA HIS A 54 26.80 -3.56 -2.32
C HIS A 54 28.00 -3.11 -1.46
N PHE A 55 27.77 -2.19 -0.51
CA PHE A 55 28.84 -1.67 0.33
C PHE A 55 29.20 -2.56 1.53
N ALA A 56 28.24 -3.20 2.17
CA ALA A 56 28.45 -3.90 3.43
C ALA A 56 27.73 -5.26 3.49
N GLY A 57 27.45 -5.87 2.35
CA GLY A 57 26.81 -7.17 2.27
C GLY A 57 25.43 -7.21 2.93
N VAL A 58 25.11 -8.30 3.61
CA VAL A 58 23.80 -8.52 4.21
C VAL A 58 23.45 -7.43 5.25
N ALA A 59 24.43 -7.05 6.08
CA ALA A 59 24.21 -6.01 7.09
C ALA A 59 23.88 -4.67 6.43
N GLY A 60 24.59 -4.31 5.37
CA GLY A 60 24.32 -3.09 4.61
C GLY A 60 22.95 -3.11 3.93
N ALA A 61 22.52 -4.24 3.40
CA ALA A 61 21.20 -4.39 2.80
C ALA A 61 20.08 -4.19 3.84
N ILE A 62 20.25 -4.75 5.03
CA ILE A 62 19.29 -4.57 6.13
C ILE A 62 19.21 -3.10 6.55
N ILE A 63 20.35 -2.47 6.77
CA ILE A 63 20.40 -1.06 7.17
C ILE A 63 19.80 -0.16 6.09
N GLY A 64 20.18 -0.39 4.83
CA GLY A 64 19.64 0.36 3.70
C GLY A 64 18.12 0.21 3.57
N GLY A 65 17.60 -0.99 3.72
CA GLY A 65 16.16 -1.26 3.72
C GLY A 65 15.43 -0.55 4.88
N VAL A 66 15.96 -0.63 6.08
CA VAL A 66 15.37 0.02 7.27
C VAL A 66 15.37 1.54 7.13
N VAL A 67 16.47 2.12 6.67
CA VAL A 67 16.57 3.57 6.42
C VAL A 67 15.62 4.00 5.33
N GLY A 68 15.53 3.22 4.23
CA GLY A 68 14.57 3.47 3.16
C GLY A 68 13.13 3.50 3.66
N ASN A 69 12.75 2.48 4.41
CA ASN A 69 11.41 2.40 5.00
C ASN A 69 11.12 3.56 5.95
N ALA A 70 12.07 3.93 6.80
CA ALA A 70 11.90 5.05 7.73
C ALA A 70 11.69 6.39 7.00
N ILE A 71 12.40 6.61 5.90
CA ILE A 71 12.24 7.82 5.07
C ILE A 71 10.87 7.84 4.41
N THR A 72 10.47 6.74 3.79
CA THR A 72 9.19 6.66 3.09
C THR A 72 8.00 6.72 4.05
N ASP A 73 8.08 6.09 5.20
CA ASP A 73 7.05 6.18 6.25
C ASP A 73 6.94 7.62 6.81
N GLY A 74 8.07 8.30 6.98
CA GLY A 74 8.08 9.71 7.38
C GLY A 74 7.39 10.61 6.36
N ILE A 75 7.71 10.44 5.08
CA ILE A 75 7.06 11.17 3.97
C ILE A 75 5.58 10.81 3.90
N ALA A 76 5.24 9.52 4.03
CA ALA A 76 3.88 9.04 4.05
C ALA A 76 3.06 9.66 5.18
N GLY A 77 3.60 9.70 6.37
CA GLY A 77 2.94 10.32 7.53
C GLY A 77 2.58 11.79 7.29
N ILE A 78 3.48 12.54 6.63
CA ILE A 78 3.22 13.94 6.24
C ILE A 78 2.11 14.02 5.20
N PHE A 79 2.17 13.18 4.15
CA PHE A 79 1.17 13.17 3.09
C PHE A 79 -0.19 12.64 3.56
N GLU A 80 -0.22 11.62 4.40
CA GLU A 80 -1.46 11.08 4.96
C GLU A 80 -2.12 12.09 5.90
N GLY A 81 -1.35 12.80 6.72
CA GLY A 81 -1.85 13.88 7.55
C GLY A 81 -2.48 15.00 6.73
N TYR A 82 -1.78 15.46 5.70
CA TYR A 82 -2.27 16.50 4.79
C TYR A 82 -3.48 16.05 3.96
N SER A 83 -3.44 14.82 3.45
CA SER A 83 -4.52 14.26 2.64
C SER A 83 -5.75 13.90 3.48
N ALA A 84 -5.57 13.44 4.72
CA ALA A 84 -6.68 13.15 5.61
C ALA A 84 -7.47 14.41 5.95
N GLU A 85 -6.80 15.55 6.11
CA GLU A 85 -7.46 16.82 6.37
C GLU A 85 -8.22 17.32 5.13
N LYS A 86 -7.62 17.17 3.95
CA LYS A 86 -8.24 17.55 2.67
C LYS A 86 -9.38 16.62 2.26
N LEU A 87 -9.26 15.34 2.55
CA LEU A 87 -10.25 14.31 2.25
C LEU A 87 -11.45 14.33 3.20
N ARG A 88 -11.26 14.76 4.44
CA ARG A 88 -12.40 15.03 5.36
C ARG A 88 -13.37 16.06 4.81
N LEU A 89 -12.90 16.93 3.93
CA LEU A 89 -13.70 18.01 3.32
C LEU A 89 -14.33 17.62 1.98
N GLN A 90 -13.95 16.52 1.32
CA GLN A 90 -14.29 16.27 -0.09
C GLN A 90 -14.80 14.88 -0.43
N LEU A 91 -14.77 13.87 0.44
CA LEU A 91 -15.12 12.50 0.05
C LEU A 91 -16.21 11.88 0.91
N GLU A 92 -17.21 11.37 0.23
CA GLU A 92 -18.15 10.37 0.72
C GLU A 92 -17.37 9.15 1.25
N PRO A 93 -17.56 8.75 2.51
CA PRO A 93 -16.75 7.70 3.13
C PRO A 93 -17.00 6.27 2.60
N GLU A 94 -17.90 6.09 1.65
CA GLU A 94 -18.35 4.77 1.20
C GLU A 94 -17.43 4.09 0.16
N GLU A 95 -16.52 4.78 -0.50
CA GLU A 95 -15.75 4.19 -1.59
C GLU A 95 -14.40 3.59 -1.18
N ARG A 96 -13.85 3.98 -0.04
CA ARG A 96 -12.57 3.46 0.46
C ARG A 96 -12.77 2.48 1.60
N THR A 97 -12.73 1.20 1.30
CA THR A 97 -12.66 0.17 2.35
C THR A 97 -11.20 -0.09 2.72
N MET A 98 -10.93 -0.38 4.01
CA MET A 98 -9.60 -0.74 4.50
C MET A 98 -8.96 -1.86 3.67
N LEU A 99 -9.75 -2.84 3.26
CA LEU A 99 -9.29 -3.97 2.45
C LEU A 99 -8.84 -3.55 1.04
N LYS A 100 -9.57 -2.64 0.39
CA LYS A 100 -9.17 -2.12 -0.93
C LYS A 100 -7.85 -1.37 -0.85
N SER A 101 -7.67 -0.54 0.16
CA SER A 101 -6.43 0.20 0.39
C SER A 101 -5.27 -0.75 0.69
N ALA A 102 -5.48 -1.77 1.52
CA ALA A 102 -4.45 -2.77 1.82
C ALA A 102 -4.01 -3.54 0.57
N VAL A 103 -4.97 -4.02 -0.24
CA VAL A 103 -4.67 -4.72 -1.50
C VAL A 103 -3.94 -3.80 -2.49
N GLY A 104 -4.35 -2.54 -2.60
CA GLY A 104 -3.68 -1.54 -3.43
C GLY A 104 -2.23 -1.32 -3.01
N LYS A 105 -1.99 -1.10 -1.73
CA LYS A 105 -0.63 -0.95 -1.18
C LYS A 105 0.22 -2.20 -1.41
N MET A 106 -0.30 -3.38 -1.12
CA MET A 106 0.43 -4.64 -1.35
C MET A 106 0.82 -4.82 -2.81
N ALA A 107 -0.11 -4.60 -3.73
CA ALA A 107 0.17 -4.69 -5.17
C ALA A 107 1.24 -3.67 -5.60
N GLY A 108 1.13 -2.43 -5.14
CA GLY A 108 2.12 -1.38 -5.39
C GLY A 108 3.51 -1.75 -4.86
N CYS A 109 3.58 -2.27 -3.64
CA CYS A 109 4.82 -2.71 -3.01
C CYS A 109 5.53 -3.81 -3.81
N LEU A 110 4.78 -4.82 -4.24
CA LEU A 110 5.33 -5.91 -5.05
C LEU A 110 5.81 -5.42 -6.43
N LEU A 111 5.05 -4.54 -7.06
CA LEU A 111 5.44 -3.94 -8.34
C LEU A 111 6.69 -3.07 -8.20
N GLY A 112 6.76 -2.23 -7.17
CA GLY A 112 7.90 -1.35 -6.93
C GLY A 112 9.20 -2.14 -6.72
N ALA A 113 9.18 -3.12 -5.83
CA ALA A 113 10.32 -4.00 -5.58
C ALA A 113 10.70 -4.81 -6.83
N GLY A 114 9.71 -5.35 -7.55
CA GLY A 114 9.93 -6.13 -8.77
C GLY A 114 10.59 -5.32 -9.88
N ILE A 115 10.15 -4.10 -10.12
CA ILE A 115 10.75 -3.19 -11.12
C ILE A 115 12.21 -2.89 -10.76
N VAL A 116 12.48 -2.56 -9.50
CA VAL A 116 13.86 -2.26 -9.06
C VAL A 116 14.76 -3.47 -9.21
N LEU A 117 14.29 -4.66 -8.85
CA LEU A 117 15.05 -5.91 -9.00
C LEU A 117 15.36 -6.21 -10.46
N VAL A 118 14.39 -6.02 -11.35
CA VAL A 118 14.60 -6.21 -12.81
C VAL A 118 15.64 -5.22 -13.32
N ILE A 119 15.51 -3.94 -12.98
CA ILE A 119 16.49 -2.92 -13.40
C ILE A 119 17.88 -3.23 -12.83
N ALA A 120 17.99 -3.59 -11.56
CA ALA A 120 19.27 -3.94 -10.94
C ALA A 120 19.95 -5.14 -11.61
N ASN A 121 19.14 -6.14 -12.02
CA ASN A 121 19.66 -7.30 -12.75
C ASN A 121 20.20 -6.95 -14.13
N PHE A 122 19.57 -5.99 -14.83
CA PHE A 122 20.05 -5.52 -16.13
C PHE A 122 21.28 -4.59 -16.03
N VAL A 123 21.40 -3.83 -14.95
CA VAL A 123 22.52 -2.89 -14.75
C VAL A 123 23.75 -3.60 -14.18
N SER A 124 23.68 -4.88 -13.81
CA SER A 124 24.78 -5.67 -13.24
C SER A 124 25.49 -4.97 -12.08
N PHE A 125 24.76 -4.77 -11.02
CA PHE A 125 25.39 -4.41 -9.75
C PHE A 125 26.05 -5.61 -9.10
#